data_52f41cf5d43db06846062322268a4186
#
_entry.id   52f41cf5d43db06846062322268a4186
#
_cell.length_a   1.000
_cell.length_b   1.000
_cell.length_c   1.000
_cell.angle_alpha   90.00
_cell.angle_beta   90.00
_cell.angle_gamma   90.00
#
_symmetry.space_group_name_H-M   'P 1'
#
loop_
_entity.id
_entity.type
_entity.pdbx_description
1 polymer ?
#
loop_
_entity_poly.entity_id
_entity_poly.type
_entity_poly.pdbx_seq_one_letter_code
_entity_poly.pdbx_strand_id
1 'polypeptide(L)'
;DKNNMEVILLEKAPKIAIYTPPNKQPWDDAVTLALTYAEVPYKSLWDEEVFTGELENIDWLHLHHEDFTGQYGKFYRNYHRAPWYIQQKNQFESLASSLGFMSVHEEKKAVVRTIKNYVGQGGFLFAMCSATDSYDIALAEEGMDGAHSIFDGTPTTPGLQQKLDYSKTFAFTDFFVITDPMIYEYSDIDFPPSNNPVTRGAEADYFSLFEFSAKYDPVPTMLTQNHVGIVKGFMGQTTGFLKDKIKKHIVIMGEDPSSDQVKYIHGSFGKGAFAFLAGHDPEDYQHFVGDPPTDLSLHR
;
A
#
# COMPACT_ATOMS: atom_id res chain seq x y z
N ASP A 1 35.76 -12.54 -1.97
CA ASP A 1 34.60 -13.24 -2.59
C ASP A 1 34.64 -14.75 -2.39
N LYS A 2 34.79 -15.17 -1.11
CA LYS A 2 34.79 -16.60 -0.79
C LYS A 2 33.46 -17.32 -1.03
N ASN A 3 32.36 -16.53 -1.19
CA ASN A 3 31.00 -17.06 -1.30
C ASN A 3 30.30 -16.71 -2.62
N ASN A 4 31.03 -16.17 -3.59
CA ASN A 4 30.45 -15.75 -4.88
C ASN A 4 29.21 -14.86 -4.74
N MET A 5 29.24 -13.97 -3.75
CA MET A 5 28.16 -13.01 -3.49
C MET A 5 28.54 -11.62 -4.00
N GLU A 6 27.62 -10.97 -4.69
CA GLU A 6 27.75 -9.55 -4.95
C GLU A 6 27.47 -8.79 -3.66
N VAL A 7 28.38 -7.94 -3.24
CA VAL A 7 28.21 -7.08 -2.06
C VAL A 7 28.02 -5.65 -2.55
N ILE A 8 26.86 -5.10 -2.23
CA ILE A 8 26.63 -3.66 -2.40
C ILE A 8 26.87 -3.00 -1.05
N LEU A 9 27.84 -2.09 -1.02
CA LEU A 9 28.07 -1.28 0.16
C LEU A 9 27.01 -0.20 0.24
N LEU A 10 26.20 -0.21 1.29
CA LEU A 10 25.29 0.89 1.58
C LEU A 10 26.10 2.04 2.16
N GLU A 11 26.12 3.18 1.47
CA GLU A 11 26.81 4.38 1.96
C GLU A 11 26.13 4.96 3.20
N LYS A 12 24.81 4.75 3.33
CA LYS A 12 23.99 5.28 4.41
C LYS A 12 22.86 4.30 4.71
N ALA A 13 22.65 4.00 5.99
CA ALA A 13 21.45 3.30 6.42
C ALA A 13 20.22 4.20 6.19
N PRO A 14 19.16 3.73 5.50
CA PRO A 14 17.96 4.52 5.29
C PRO A 14 17.24 4.78 6.63
N LYS A 15 16.69 5.97 6.77
CA LYS A 15 15.74 6.29 7.83
C LYS A 15 14.36 5.84 7.38
N ILE A 16 13.81 4.85 8.05
CA ILE A 16 12.57 4.20 7.68
C ILE A 16 11.43 4.71 8.58
N ALA A 17 10.30 5.01 7.97
CA ALA A 17 9.05 5.25 8.67
C ALA A 17 7.95 4.30 8.18
N ILE A 18 7.12 3.88 9.12
CA ILE A 18 5.92 3.09 8.87
C ILE A 18 4.71 3.97 9.14
N TYR A 19 3.85 4.12 8.16
CA TYR A 19 2.60 4.85 8.31
C TYR A 19 1.55 3.89 8.86
N THR A 20 1.12 4.12 10.09
CA THR A 20 0.17 3.25 10.80
C THR A 20 -0.61 4.03 11.86
N PRO A 21 -1.90 3.72 12.09
CA PRO A 21 -2.65 4.32 13.18
C PRO A 21 -1.99 4.06 14.55
N PRO A 22 -2.05 5.01 15.49
CA PRO A 22 -1.35 4.90 16.77
C PRO A 22 -1.85 3.77 17.68
N ASN A 23 -3.01 3.20 17.39
CA ASN A 23 -3.63 2.10 18.13
C ASN A 23 -3.37 0.73 17.50
N LYS A 24 -2.62 0.68 16.42
CA LYS A 24 -2.22 -0.58 15.77
C LYS A 24 -0.73 -0.83 15.94
N GLN A 25 -0.39 -2.11 15.92
CA GLN A 25 1.01 -2.51 15.92
C GLN A 25 1.52 -2.52 14.49
N PRO A 26 2.68 -1.93 14.19
CA PRO A 26 3.17 -1.82 12.83
C PRO A 26 3.71 -3.14 12.25
N TRP A 27 3.82 -4.20 13.03
CA TRP A 27 4.36 -5.50 12.59
C TRP A 27 3.29 -6.53 12.19
N ASP A 28 2.14 -6.06 11.75
CA ASP A 28 1.09 -6.91 11.16
C ASP A 28 1.44 -7.37 9.75
N ASP A 29 2.59 -6.97 9.22
CA ASP A 29 3.04 -7.33 7.88
C ASP A 29 4.47 -7.90 7.84
N ALA A 30 4.77 -8.57 6.74
CA ALA A 30 6.07 -9.19 6.51
C ALA A 30 7.22 -8.18 6.50
N VAL A 31 6.99 -6.97 6.04
CA VAL A 31 8.04 -5.94 5.95
C VAL A 31 8.42 -5.47 7.34
N THR A 32 7.45 -5.11 8.16
CA THR A 32 7.72 -4.66 9.53
C THR A 32 8.24 -5.78 10.41
N LEU A 33 7.75 -7.00 10.21
CA LEU A 33 8.28 -8.19 10.86
C LEU A 33 9.75 -8.41 10.47
N ALA A 34 10.09 -8.33 9.19
CA ALA A 34 11.46 -8.46 8.71
C ALA A 34 12.40 -7.37 9.26
N LEU A 35 11.94 -6.12 9.31
CA LEU A 35 12.70 -5.02 9.89
C LEU A 35 12.95 -5.25 11.38
N THR A 36 11.94 -5.70 12.12
CA THR A 36 12.06 -6.02 13.55
C THR A 36 13.02 -7.18 13.78
N TYR A 37 12.89 -8.25 12.99
CA TYR A 37 13.78 -9.40 13.05
C TYR A 37 15.23 -9.04 12.74
N ALA A 38 15.44 -8.21 11.73
CA ALA A 38 16.78 -7.75 11.33
C ALA A 38 17.34 -6.65 12.25
N GLU A 39 16.60 -6.26 13.30
CA GLU A 39 16.97 -5.17 14.21
C GLU A 39 17.20 -3.82 13.47
N VAL A 40 16.50 -3.62 12.34
CA VAL A 40 16.54 -2.36 11.58
C VAL A 40 15.57 -1.36 12.19
N PRO A 41 16.06 -0.22 12.69
CA PRO A 41 15.19 0.75 13.36
C PRO A 41 14.25 1.44 12.36
N TYR A 42 13.00 1.64 12.79
CA TYR A 42 12.02 2.42 12.06
C TYR A 42 11.19 3.29 13.03
N LYS A 43 10.51 4.29 12.48
CA LYS A 43 9.63 5.20 13.21
C LYS A 43 8.19 5.00 12.74
N SER A 44 7.22 4.90 13.66
CA SER A 44 5.80 4.97 13.30
C SER A 44 5.37 6.41 13.10
N LEU A 45 4.65 6.68 12.03
CA LEU A 45 4.03 7.97 11.72
C LEU A 45 2.55 7.77 11.45
N TRP A 46 1.75 8.80 11.72
CA TRP A 46 0.36 8.88 11.33
C TRP A 46 0.06 10.26 10.70
N ASP A 47 -1.19 10.58 10.50
CA ASP A 47 -1.61 11.80 9.83
C ASP A 47 -1.03 13.09 10.42
N GLU A 48 -1.02 13.20 11.75
CA GLU A 48 -0.48 14.36 12.44
C GLU A 48 1.02 14.56 12.16
N GLU A 49 1.80 13.51 12.25
CA GLU A 49 3.24 13.56 12.00
C GLU A 49 3.56 13.87 10.53
N VAL A 50 2.70 13.42 9.60
CA VAL A 50 2.82 13.77 8.17
C VAL A 50 2.66 15.27 7.97
N PHE A 51 1.69 15.90 8.65
CA PHE A 51 1.46 17.36 8.55
C PHE A 51 2.51 18.19 9.31
N THR A 52 3.11 17.66 10.34
CA THR A 52 4.15 18.37 11.13
C THR A 52 5.54 18.32 10.50
N GLY A 53 5.68 17.71 9.32
CA GLY A 53 6.94 17.73 8.54
C GLY A 53 7.92 16.59 8.89
N GLU A 54 7.48 15.58 9.63
CA GLU A 54 8.34 14.46 10.01
C GLU A 54 8.90 13.66 8.82
N LEU A 55 8.23 13.73 7.66
CA LEU A 55 8.69 13.08 6.42
C LEU A 55 9.99 13.67 5.88
N GLU A 56 10.35 14.91 6.20
CA GLU A 56 11.58 15.56 5.70
C GLU A 56 12.86 14.81 6.09
N ASN A 57 12.79 14.04 7.16
CA ASN A 57 13.93 13.29 7.69
C ASN A 57 13.86 11.79 7.39
N ILE A 58 12.94 11.36 6.53
CA ILE A 58 12.71 9.96 6.18
C ILE A 58 13.24 9.69 4.77
N ASP A 59 13.95 8.60 4.61
CA ASP A 59 14.45 8.14 3.30
C ASP A 59 13.47 7.14 2.67
N TRP A 60 12.78 6.31 3.48
CA TRP A 60 11.80 5.31 3.07
C TRP A 60 10.54 5.40 3.92
N LEU A 61 9.41 5.72 3.30
CA LEU A 61 8.08 5.62 3.89
C LEU A 61 7.40 4.32 3.44
N HIS A 62 6.97 3.52 4.40
CA HIS A 62 6.21 2.30 4.18
C HIS A 62 4.73 2.52 4.52
N LEU A 63 3.84 2.27 3.57
CA LEU A 63 2.39 2.23 3.74
C LEU A 63 1.94 0.77 3.75
N HIS A 64 1.29 0.36 4.81
CA HIS A 64 0.86 -1.02 4.97
C HIS A 64 -0.44 -1.29 4.20
N HIS A 65 -1.61 -1.16 4.82
CA HIS A 65 -2.90 -1.41 4.17
C HIS A 65 -3.90 -0.27 4.44
N GLU A 66 -3.43 0.95 4.44
CA GLU A 66 -4.26 2.11 4.79
C GLU A 66 -5.23 2.48 3.67
N ASP A 67 -6.39 2.97 4.07
CA ASP A 67 -7.40 3.53 3.17
C ASP A 67 -7.23 5.05 3.07
N PHE A 68 -6.81 5.53 1.92
CA PHE A 68 -6.68 6.96 1.62
C PHE A 68 -7.93 7.58 1.00
N THR A 69 -9.01 6.81 0.82
CA THR A 69 -10.28 7.32 0.30
C THR A 69 -11.22 7.83 1.39
N GLY A 70 -10.92 7.56 2.67
CA GLY A 70 -11.78 7.94 3.79
C GLY A 70 -13.04 7.07 3.94
N GLN A 71 -13.03 5.88 3.37
CA GLN A 71 -14.15 4.94 3.44
C GLN A 71 -13.96 3.85 4.52
N TYR A 72 -13.02 4.07 5.44
CA TYR A 72 -12.72 3.19 6.59
C TYR A 72 -12.44 1.74 6.18
N GLY A 73 -11.64 1.53 5.14
CA GLY A 73 -11.25 0.22 4.65
C GLY A 73 -12.36 -0.52 3.89
N LYS A 74 -13.45 0.15 3.51
CA LYS A 74 -14.61 -0.47 2.86
C LYS A 74 -15.27 -1.59 3.70
N PHE A 75 -15.06 -1.57 5.00
CA PHE A 75 -15.60 -2.59 5.92
C PHE A 75 -17.06 -2.36 6.32
N TYR A 76 -17.70 -1.29 5.83
CA TYR A 76 -19.07 -0.90 6.23
C TYR A 76 -20.08 -2.03 6.11
N ARG A 77 -20.12 -2.74 4.99
CA ARG A 77 -21.10 -3.80 4.73
C ARG A 77 -21.18 -4.82 5.87
N ASN A 78 -20.04 -5.30 6.33
CA ASN A 78 -19.97 -6.40 7.28
C ASN A 78 -19.78 -5.95 8.72
N TYR A 79 -19.23 -4.74 8.95
CA TYR A 79 -18.71 -4.34 10.26
C TYR A 79 -19.23 -3.00 10.77
N HIS A 80 -20.17 -2.33 10.09
CA HIS A 80 -20.67 -1.01 10.52
C HIS A 80 -21.25 -0.97 11.94
N ARG A 81 -21.61 -2.13 12.54
CA ARG A 81 -22.06 -2.24 13.92
C ARG A 81 -21.02 -2.82 14.88
N ALA A 82 -19.88 -3.24 14.37
CA ALA A 82 -18.83 -3.80 15.21
C ALA A 82 -18.20 -2.71 16.09
N PRO A 83 -17.97 -2.97 17.38
CA PRO A 83 -17.39 -1.98 18.28
C PRO A 83 -16.05 -1.41 17.79
N TRP A 84 -15.18 -2.25 17.25
CA TRP A 84 -13.89 -1.83 16.72
C TRP A 84 -14.02 -0.87 15.52
N TYR A 85 -14.99 -1.14 14.62
CA TYR A 85 -15.23 -0.27 13.46
C TYR A 85 -15.74 1.12 13.89
N ILE A 86 -16.70 1.14 14.83
CA ILE A 86 -17.23 2.39 15.38
C ILE A 86 -16.14 3.19 16.10
N GLN A 87 -15.29 2.49 16.87
CA GLN A 87 -14.17 3.12 17.57
C GLN A 87 -13.17 3.72 16.58
N GLN A 88 -12.78 2.98 15.55
CA GLN A 88 -11.87 3.45 14.50
C GLN A 88 -12.44 4.66 13.75
N LYS A 89 -13.72 4.59 13.34
CA LYS A 89 -14.41 5.71 12.70
C LYS A 89 -14.35 6.97 13.57
N ASN A 90 -14.77 6.86 14.82
CA ASN A 90 -14.77 8.00 15.76
C ASN A 90 -13.36 8.58 15.98
N GLN A 91 -12.35 7.73 16.05
CA GLN A 91 -10.96 8.16 16.20
C GLN A 91 -10.48 8.95 14.99
N PHE A 92 -10.74 8.46 13.78
CA PHE A 92 -10.32 9.13 12.53
C PHE A 92 -11.08 10.45 12.34
N GLU A 93 -12.38 10.48 12.57
CA GLU A 93 -13.18 11.72 12.52
C GLU A 93 -12.71 12.76 13.54
N SER A 94 -12.38 12.34 14.75
CA SER A 94 -11.85 13.22 15.79
C SER A 94 -10.50 13.81 15.39
N LEU A 95 -9.62 12.99 14.79
CA LEU A 95 -8.32 13.45 14.32
C LEU A 95 -8.47 14.43 13.15
N ALA A 96 -9.25 14.08 12.13
CA ALA A 96 -9.51 14.96 10.99
C ALA A 96 -10.05 16.33 11.44
N SER A 97 -11.02 16.32 12.37
CA SER A 97 -11.57 17.55 12.95
C SER A 97 -10.51 18.36 13.73
N SER A 98 -9.65 17.70 14.50
CA SER A 98 -8.57 18.36 15.26
C SER A 98 -7.54 19.03 14.35
N LEU A 99 -7.33 18.45 13.17
CA LEU A 99 -6.44 18.97 12.12
C LEU A 99 -7.13 20.02 11.22
N GLY A 100 -8.41 20.30 11.46
CA GLY A 100 -9.17 21.34 10.76
C GLY A 100 -9.86 20.91 9.47
N PHE A 101 -9.98 19.60 9.24
CA PHE A 101 -10.68 19.04 8.08
C PHE A 101 -12.17 18.77 8.40
N MET A 102 -13.02 18.88 7.37
CA MET A 102 -14.45 18.65 7.51
C MET A 102 -14.80 17.15 7.49
N SER A 103 -13.93 16.32 6.88
CA SER A 103 -14.12 14.87 6.80
C SER A 103 -12.78 14.15 6.77
N VAL A 104 -12.79 12.85 7.07
CA VAL A 104 -11.63 11.97 6.92
C VAL A 104 -11.20 11.87 5.45
N HIS A 105 -12.15 11.90 4.51
CA HIS A 105 -11.85 11.92 3.08
C HIS A 105 -11.02 13.16 2.67
N GLU A 106 -11.37 14.35 3.14
CA GLU A 106 -10.58 15.58 2.88
C GLU A 106 -9.18 15.50 3.50
N GLU A 107 -9.10 15.02 4.73
CA GLU A 107 -7.85 14.84 5.45
C GLU A 107 -6.93 13.87 4.73
N LYS A 108 -7.42 12.68 4.36
CA LYS A 108 -6.62 11.66 3.65
C LYS A 108 -6.10 12.16 2.30
N LYS A 109 -6.87 12.91 1.55
CA LYS A 109 -6.37 13.57 0.33
C LYS A 109 -5.25 14.57 0.61
N ALA A 110 -5.30 15.28 1.72
CA ALA A 110 -4.22 16.19 2.12
C ALA A 110 -2.96 15.40 2.55
N VAL A 111 -3.11 14.30 3.27
CA VAL A 111 -2.02 13.36 3.60
C VAL A 111 -1.36 12.85 2.33
N VAL A 112 -2.13 12.34 1.37
CA VAL A 112 -1.62 11.82 0.10
C VAL A 112 -0.85 12.88 -0.68
N ARG A 113 -1.32 14.14 -0.72
CA ARG A 113 -0.57 15.24 -1.35
C ARG A 113 0.77 15.51 -0.67
N THR A 114 0.80 15.43 0.65
CA THR A 114 2.04 15.60 1.43
C THR A 114 3.03 14.48 1.13
N ILE A 115 2.57 13.24 1.12
CA ILE A 115 3.37 12.06 0.74
C ILE A 115 3.86 12.18 -0.71
N LYS A 116 3.00 12.61 -1.64
CA LYS A 116 3.38 12.87 -3.03
C LYS A 116 4.53 13.87 -3.14
N ASN A 117 4.47 14.96 -2.39
CA ASN A 117 5.53 15.95 -2.35
C ASN A 117 6.83 15.37 -1.79
N TYR A 118 6.75 14.58 -0.73
CA TYR A 118 7.89 13.86 -0.17
C TYR A 118 8.58 12.98 -1.23
N VAL A 119 7.82 12.17 -1.96
CA VAL A 119 8.37 11.35 -3.06
C VAL A 119 8.97 12.25 -4.15
N GLY A 120 8.25 13.31 -4.55
CA GLY A 120 8.74 14.25 -5.56
C GLY A 120 10.07 14.93 -5.20
N GLN A 121 10.38 15.04 -3.93
CA GLN A 121 11.64 15.62 -3.42
C GLN A 121 12.78 14.60 -3.29
N GLY A 122 12.54 13.32 -3.45
CA GLY A 122 13.56 12.27 -3.44
C GLY A 122 13.32 11.14 -2.45
N GLY A 123 12.17 11.14 -1.74
CA GLY A 123 11.77 10.05 -0.86
C GLY A 123 11.43 8.77 -1.61
N PHE A 124 11.57 7.64 -0.95
CA PHE A 124 11.10 6.34 -1.45
C PHE A 124 9.81 5.94 -0.74
N LEU A 125 8.79 5.57 -1.52
CA LEU A 125 7.50 5.09 -1.04
C LEU A 125 7.34 3.61 -1.37
N PHE A 126 7.07 2.79 -0.35
CA PHE A 126 6.62 1.42 -0.54
C PHE A 126 5.20 1.29 -0.01
N ALA A 127 4.27 0.81 -0.82
CA ALA A 127 2.88 0.61 -0.42
C ALA A 127 2.42 -0.81 -0.70
N MET A 128 1.57 -1.34 0.17
CA MET A 128 1.00 -2.68 0.07
C MET A 128 -0.53 -2.64 0.10
N CYS A 129 -1.15 -3.70 -0.42
CA CYS A 129 -2.57 -3.95 -0.31
C CYS A 129 -3.42 -2.74 -0.74
N SER A 130 -4.45 -2.41 0.03
CA SER A 130 -5.34 -1.28 -0.23
C SER A 130 -4.67 0.10 -0.19
N ALA A 131 -3.48 0.21 0.39
CA ALA A 131 -2.72 1.46 0.35
C ALA A 131 -2.20 1.80 -1.05
N THR A 132 -2.23 0.88 -1.99
CA THR A 132 -1.75 1.09 -3.37
C THR A 132 -2.78 1.80 -4.23
N ASP A 133 -3.93 1.19 -4.44
CA ASP A 133 -5.00 1.76 -5.28
C ASP A 133 -5.71 2.91 -4.58
N SER A 134 -6.01 2.84 -3.28
CA SER A 134 -6.64 3.93 -2.54
C SER A 134 -5.81 5.21 -2.55
N TYR A 135 -4.47 5.09 -2.55
CA TYR A 135 -3.56 6.23 -2.69
C TYR A 135 -3.73 6.94 -4.04
N ASP A 136 -3.70 6.20 -5.13
CA ASP A 136 -3.86 6.77 -6.47
C ASP A 136 -5.29 7.26 -6.72
N ILE A 137 -6.31 6.61 -6.16
CA ILE A 137 -7.70 7.08 -6.20
C ILE A 137 -7.78 8.46 -5.51
N ALA A 138 -7.23 8.60 -4.31
CA ALA A 138 -7.24 9.88 -3.59
C ALA A 138 -6.52 11.00 -4.37
N LEU A 139 -5.46 10.68 -5.11
CA LEU A 139 -4.79 11.63 -6.01
C LEU A 139 -5.67 12.02 -7.20
N ALA A 140 -6.36 11.05 -7.81
CA ALA A 140 -7.24 11.31 -8.96
C ALA A 140 -8.48 12.13 -8.57
N GLU A 141 -8.93 12.01 -7.33
CA GLU A 141 -10.10 12.70 -6.77
C GLU A 141 -9.78 14.08 -6.18
N GLU A 142 -8.62 14.64 -6.43
CA GLU A 142 -8.26 15.93 -5.88
C GLU A 142 -9.29 17.03 -6.24
N GLY A 143 -9.84 17.69 -5.21
CA GLY A 143 -10.88 18.69 -5.36
C GLY A 143 -12.30 18.13 -5.53
N MET A 144 -12.49 16.82 -5.39
CA MET A 144 -13.79 16.15 -5.47
C MET A 144 -14.04 15.34 -4.20
N ASP A 145 -15.29 14.95 -4.02
CA ASP A 145 -15.72 14.02 -2.99
C ASP A 145 -16.07 12.68 -3.65
N GLY A 146 -15.23 11.66 -3.44
CA GLY A 146 -15.42 10.30 -3.91
C GLY A 146 -16.07 9.40 -2.86
N ALA A 147 -16.18 9.84 -1.60
CA ALA A 147 -16.79 9.06 -0.55
C ALA A 147 -18.32 9.05 -0.67
N HIS A 148 -18.96 7.93 -0.30
CA HIS A 148 -20.40 7.88 -0.20
C HIS A 148 -20.85 8.59 1.08
N SER A 149 -21.99 9.29 1.05
CA SER A 149 -22.52 10.07 2.18
C SER A 149 -22.70 9.32 3.49
N ILE A 150 -22.67 8.00 3.46
CA ILE A 150 -22.71 7.16 4.67
C ILE A 150 -21.44 7.27 5.50
N PHE A 151 -20.33 7.67 4.87
CA PHE A 151 -19.02 7.80 5.52
C PHE A 151 -18.82 9.18 6.13
N ASP A 152 -19.19 10.25 5.42
CA ASP A 152 -18.87 11.62 5.81
C ASP A 152 -20.10 12.59 5.86
N GLY A 153 -21.28 12.10 5.48
CA GLY A 153 -22.52 12.90 5.50
C GLY A 153 -22.71 13.81 4.29
N THR A 154 -21.74 13.86 3.36
CA THR A 154 -21.81 14.70 2.15
C THR A 154 -22.10 13.84 0.91
N PRO A 155 -22.74 14.39 -0.13
CA PRO A 155 -22.99 13.59 -1.34
C PRO A 155 -21.74 13.49 -2.18
N THR A 156 -21.49 12.30 -2.73
CA THR A 156 -20.44 12.10 -3.73
C THR A 156 -20.55 13.11 -4.88
N THR A 157 -19.45 13.64 -5.33
CA THR A 157 -19.40 14.62 -6.43
C THR A 157 -20.13 14.12 -7.67
N PRO A 158 -21.16 14.84 -8.18
CA PRO A 158 -21.86 14.42 -9.39
C PRO A 158 -20.91 14.32 -10.58
N GLY A 159 -20.97 13.18 -11.28
CA GLY A 159 -20.09 12.92 -12.43
C GLY A 159 -18.62 12.69 -12.03
N LEU A 160 -18.37 12.17 -10.83
CA LEU A 160 -17.05 11.87 -10.31
C LEU A 160 -16.16 11.18 -11.36
N GLN A 161 -16.66 10.09 -11.95
CA GLN A 161 -15.89 9.27 -12.87
C GLN A 161 -15.32 10.04 -14.08
N GLN A 162 -16.09 11.00 -14.62
CA GLN A 162 -15.67 11.81 -15.78
C GLN A 162 -14.70 12.94 -15.42
N LYS A 163 -14.53 13.18 -14.12
CA LYS A 163 -13.71 14.28 -13.61
C LYS A 163 -12.39 13.80 -13.01
N LEU A 164 -12.20 12.48 -12.88
CA LEU A 164 -10.96 11.92 -12.35
C LEU A 164 -9.75 12.40 -13.18
N ASP A 165 -8.72 12.84 -12.48
CA ASP A 165 -7.49 13.35 -13.11
C ASP A 165 -6.35 12.33 -12.95
N TYR A 166 -6.27 11.41 -13.90
CA TYR A 166 -5.23 10.38 -13.91
C TYR A 166 -3.81 10.93 -14.12
N SER A 167 -3.64 12.18 -14.51
CA SER A 167 -2.31 12.79 -14.60
C SER A 167 -1.67 12.98 -13.23
N LYS A 168 -2.47 12.98 -12.17
CA LYS A 168 -2.02 13.14 -10.79
C LYS A 168 -1.59 11.85 -10.11
N THR A 169 -2.06 10.71 -10.62
CA THR A 169 -1.77 9.38 -10.04
C THR A 169 -0.33 8.95 -10.30
N PHE A 170 0.17 8.07 -9.47
CA PHE A 170 1.50 7.50 -9.62
C PHE A 170 1.51 6.38 -10.67
N ALA A 171 0.76 5.34 -10.43
CA ALA A 171 0.87 4.08 -11.17
C ALA A 171 -0.31 3.81 -12.12
N PHE A 172 -1.52 4.27 -11.76
CA PHE A 172 -2.74 3.81 -12.42
C PHE A 172 -3.43 4.88 -13.27
N THR A 173 -4.15 4.43 -14.29
CA THR A 173 -4.90 5.26 -15.23
C THR A 173 -6.19 4.56 -15.67
N ASP A 174 -7.15 5.31 -16.17
CA ASP A 174 -8.38 4.82 -16.80
C ASP A 174 -9.20 3.84 -15.94
N PHE A 175 -9.08 3.95 -14.61
CA PHE A 175 -9.83 3.13 -13.68
C PHE A 175 -11.19 3.72 -13.35
N PHE A 176 -12.09 2.84 -12.91
CA PHE A 176 -13.42 3.20 -12.42
C PHE A 176 -13.47 3.10 -10.90
N VAL A 177 -13.83 4.22 -10.22
CA VAL A 177 -13.96 4.26 -8.76
C VAL A 177 -15.31 3.70 -8.33
N ILE A 178 -15.31 2.77 -7.38
CA ILE A 178 -16.49 2.15 -6.80
C ILE A 178 -16.87 2.87 -5.51
N THR A 179 -17.92 3.68 -5.58
CA THR A 179 -18.39 4.48 -4.43
C THR A 179 -19.45 3.76 -3.58
N ASP A 180 -19.98 2.62 -4.03
CA ASP A 180 -20.98 1.84 -3.29
C ASP A 180 -20.35 1.28 -1.98
N PRO A 181 -20.87 1.64 -0.80
CA PRO A 181 -20.35 1.14 0.48
C PRO A 181 -20.60 -0.35 0.72
N MET A 182 -21.44 -0.99 -0.10
CA MET A 182 -21.73 -2.41 -0.01
C MET A 182 -20.78 -3.28 -0.83
N ILE A 183 -19.90 -2.66 -1.63
CA ILE A 183 -18.86 -3.31 -2.43
C ILE A 183 -17.54 -3.10 -1.72
N TYR A 184 -16.73 -4.17 -1.61
CA TYR A 184 -15.49 -4.18 -0.85
C TYR A 184 -14.32 -3.53 -1.61
N GLU A 185 -14.30 -3.66 -2.91
CA GLU A 185 -13.26 -3.10 -3.76
C GLU A 185 -13.40 -1.58 -3.88
N TYR A 186 -12.26 -0.87 -4.01
CA TYR A 186 -12.24 0.59 -4.22
C TYR A 186 -12.45 0.98 -5.67
N SER A 187 -11.99 0.14 -6.58
CA SER A 187 -12.00 0.41 -8.02
C SER A 187 -11.86 -0.87 -8.84
N ASP A 188 -11.85 -0.72 -10.16
CA ASP A 188 -11.49 -1.78 -11.08
C ASP A 188 -9.97 -1.84 -11.36
N ILE A 189 -9.14 -1.19 -10.56
CA ILE A 189 -7.70 -1.44 -10.55
C ILE A 189 -7.45 -2.85 -10.02
N ASP A 190 -8.16 -3.21 -8.96
CA ASP A 190 -8.04 -4.53 -8.35
C ASP A 190 -8.57 -5.63 -9.26
N PHE A 191 -7.97 -6.80 -9.15
CA PHE A 191 -8.37 -7.96 -9.91
C PHE A 191 -9.79 -8.39 -9.52
N PRO A 192 -10.67 -8.72 -10.49
CA PRO A 192 -12.09 -8.95 -10.20
C PRO A 192 -12.34 -9.98 -9.11
N PRO A 193 -13.35 -9.80 -8.25
CA PRO A 193 -13.67 -10.72 -7.16
C PRO A 193 -13.93 -12.16 -7.61
N SER A 194 -14.46 -12.34 -8.84
CA SER A 194 -14.68 -13.67 -9.44
C SER A 194 -13.38 -14.47 -9.61
N ASN A 195 -12.26 -13.78 -9.68
CA ASN A 195 -10.93 -14.35 -9.78
C ASN A 195 -10.12 -14.20 -8.48
N ASN A 196 -10.74 -13.63 -7.45
CA ASN A 196 -10.07 -13.36 -6.19
C ASN A 196 -9.62 -14.65 -5.51
N PRO A 197 -8.37 -14.74 -5.03
CA PRO A 197 -7.81 -15.92 -4.37
C PRO A 197 -8.45 -16.26 -3.03
N VAL A 198 -9.26 -15.40 -2.42
CA VAL A 198 -9.99 -15.67 -1.18
C VAL A 198 -10.76 -17.01 -1.24
N THR A 199 -11.25 -17.39 -2.41
CA THR A 199 -11.96 -18.67 -2.60
C THR A 199 -11.06 -19.87 -2.79
N ARG A 200 -9.77 -19.66 -3.02
CA ARG A 200 -8.79 -20.72 -3.35
C ARG A 200 -7.66 -20.90 -2.35
N GLY A 201 -7.65 -20.07 -1.30
CA GLY A 201 -6.61 -20.11 -0.26
C GLY A 201 -5.30 -19.45 -0.66
N ALA A 202 -4.51 -19.09 0.35
CA ALA A 202 -3.27 -18.35 0.20
C ALA A 202 -2.22 -19.05 -0.68
N GLU A 203 -2.14 -20.37 -0.62
CA GLU A 203 -1.16 -21.13 -1.40
C GLU A 203 -1.41 -21.07 -2.90
N ALA A 204 -2.63 -20.75 -3.32
CA ALA A 204 -2.98 -20.58 -4.73
C ALA A 204 -2.74 -19.15 -5.24
N ASP A 205 -2.44 -18.22 -4.34
CA ASP A 205 -2.07 -16.86 -4.71
C ASP A 205 -0.55 -16.77 -4.85
N TYR A 206 -0.08 -16.60 -6.07
CA TYR A 206 1.34 -16.54 -6.37
C TYR A 206 1.61 -15.57 -7.52
N PHE A 207 2.85 -15.13 -7.60
CA PHE A 207 3.35 -14.38 -8.75
C PHE A 207 4.82 -14.70 -9.03
N SER A 208 5.23 -14.46 -10.27
CA SER A 208 6.63 -14.60 -10.70
C SER A 208 7.30 -13.23 -10.66
N LEU A 209 8.48 -13.20 -10.06
CA LEU A 209 9.40 -12.07 -10.19
C LEU A 209 10.17 -12.20 -11.50
N PHE A 210 10.46 -11.08 -12.16
CA PHE A 210 11.42 -11.10 -13.27
C PHE A 210 12.84 -11.35 -12.74
N GLU A 211 13.69 -11.91 -13.57
CA GLU A 211 15.12 -12.00 -13.24
C GLU A 211 15.74 -10.61 -13.30
N PHE A 212 16.41 -10.23 -12.23
CA PHE A 212 17.10 -8.95 -12.15
C PHE A 212 18.45 -9.07 -11.46
N SER A 213 19.33 -8.14 -11.80
CA SER A 213 20.62 -7.97 -11.16
C SER A 213 20.83 -6.51 -10.82
N ALA A 214 21.19 -6.23 -9.59
CA ALA A 214 21.44 -4.87 -9.13
C ALA A 214 22.47 -4.08 -10.00
N LYS A 215 23.26 -4.81 -10.77
CA LYS A 215 24.25 -4.24 -11.67
C LYS A 215 23.68 -3.74 -12.99
N TYR A 216 22.60 -4.35 -13.47
CA TYR A 216 22.07 -4.11 -14.81
C TYR A 216 20.63 -3.58 -14.83
N ASP A 217 19.94 -3.66 -13.70
CA ASP A 217 18.54 -3.28 -13.64
C ASP A 217 18.34 -1.78 -13.62
N PRO A 218 17.33 -1.26 -14.30
CA PRO A 218 16.98 0.15 -14.25
C PRO A 218 16.36 0.57 -12.90
N VAL A 219 16.00 -0.40 -12.07
CA VAL A 219 15.40 -0.21 -10.76
C VAL A 219 16.46 -0.40 -9.70
N PRO A 220 16.66 0.55 -8.78
CA PRO A 220 17.54 0.35 -7.63
C PRO A 220 16.97 -0.79 -6.77
N THR A 221 17.59 -1.94 -6.86
CA THR A 221 17.17 -3.13 -6.11
C THR A 221 18.12 -3.40 -4.96
N MET A 222 17.55 -3.90 -3.89
CA MET A 222 18.35 -4.47 -2.82
C MET A 222 18.70 -5.91 -3.21
N LEU A 223 19.98 -6.26 -3.14
CA LEU A 223 20.40 -7.63 -3.35
C LEU A 223 19.86 -8.51 -2.24
N THR A 224 19.13 -9.53 -2.63
CA THR A 224 18.77 -10.63 -1.74
C THR A 224 19.58 -11.85 -2.09
N GLN A 225 20.15 -12.51 -1.11
CA GLN A 225 20.97 -13.70 -1.33
C GLN A 225 20.14 -14.92 -1.72
N ASN A 226 18.86 -14.90 -1.39
CA ASN A 226 17.93 -16.01 -1.57
C ASN A 226 16.68 -15.55 -2.32
N HIS A 227 16.83 -14.72 -3.34
CA HIS A 227 15.64 -14.35 -4.09
C HIS A 227 15.06 -15.58 -4.77
N VAL A 228 13.77 -15.68 -4.71
CA VAL A 228 13.00 -16.75 -5.35
C VAL A 228 12.32 -16.20 -6.59
N GLY A 229 12.22 -17.02 -7.64
CA GLY A 229 11.52 -16.62 -8.86
C GLY A 229 9.99 -16.65 -8.70
N ILE A 230 9.47 -17.35 -7.69
CA ILE A 230 8.03 -17.46 -7.42
C ILE A 230 7.77 -17.13 -5.96
N VAL A 231 6.88 -16.17 -5.73
CA VAL A 231 6.43 -15.73 -4.40
C VAL A 231 4.99 -16.18 -4.20
N LYS A 232 4.65 -16.68 -3.02
CA LYS A 232 3.34 -17.24 -2.70
C LYS A 232 2.76 -16.64 -1.43
N GLY A 233 1.44 -16.70 -1.30
CA GLY A 233 0.75 -16.40 -0.05
C GLY A 233 0.49 -14.92 0.22
N PHE A 234 0.46 -14.07 -0.80
CA PHE A 234 0.24 -12.63 -0.69
C PHE A 234 -1.21 -12.25 -1.01
N MET A 235 -2.15 -12.71 -0.23
CA MET A 235 -3.52 -12.25 -0.34
C MET A 235 -3.74 -10.94 0.43
N GLY A 236 -4.62 -10.10 -0.07
CA GLY A 236 -5.00 -8.85 0.57
C GLY A 236 -6.28 -8.29 0.00
N GLN A 237 -6.69 -7.12 0.44
CA GLN A 237 -7.87 -6.44 -0.08
C GLN A 237 -7.68 -6.11 -1.56
N THR A 238 -6.56 -5.52 -1.92
CA THR A 238 -6.11 -5.40 -3.31
C THR A 238 -5.16 -6.54 -3.58
N THR A 239 -5.65 -7.57 -4.24
CA THR A 239 -4.91 -8.83 -4.44
C THR A 239 -4.08 -8.86 -5.71
N GLY A 240 -4.38 -8.01 -6.66
CA GLY A 240 -3.66 -7.87 -7.92
C GLY A 240 -4.14 -6.66 -8.69
N PHE A 241 -3.28 -6.13 -9.52
CA PHE A 241 -3.62 -5.01 -10.40
C PHE A 241 -3.97 -5.53 -11.79
N LEU A 242 -5.04 -5.01 -12.38
CA LEU A 242 -5.33 -5.23 -13.79
C LEU A 242 -4.26 -4.54 -14.65
N LYS A 243 -3.64 -5.29 -15.55
CA LYS A 243 -2.50 -4.83 -16.35
C LYS A 243 -2.82 -3.62 -17.24
N ASP A 244 -4.05 -3.54 -17.75
CA ASP A 244 -4.52 -2.43 -18.59
C ASP A 244 -4.74 -1.12 -17.81
N LYS A 245 -4.81 -1.18 -16.48
CA LYS A 245 -4.90 -0.01 -15.60
C LYS A 245 -3.55 0.59 -15.23
N ILE A 246 -2.46 -0.10 -15.53
CA ILE A 246 -1.11 0.36 -15.21
C ILE A 246 -0.61 1.30 -16.32
N LYS A 247 -0.07 2.45 -15.92
CA LYS A 247 0.54 3.40 -16.87
C LYS A 247 1.73 2.78 -17.58
N LYS A 248 1.89 3.07 -18.87
CA LYS A 248 2.89 2.44 -19.76
C LYS A 248 4.36 2.60 -19.33
N HIS A 249 4.68 3.62 -18.52
CA HIS A 249 6.04 3.88 -18.07
C HIS A 249 6.39 3.18 -16.75
N ILE A 250 5.43 2.48 -16.15
CA ILE A 250 5.63 1.74 -14.91
C ILE A 250 6.28 0.40 -15.19
N VAL A 251 7.26 0.04 -14.39
CA VAL A 251 7.97 -1.23 -14.48
C VAL A 251 7.18 -2.30 -13.74
N ILE A 252 6.83 -3.36 -14.44
CA ILE A 252 6.22 -4.54 -13.83
C ILE A 252 7.36 -5.42 -13.32
N MET A 253 7.41 -5.63 -12.01
CA MET A 253 8.43 -6.42 -11.33
C MET A 253 7.95 -7.82 -10.96
N GLY A 254 6.64 -8.02 -10.87
CA GLY A 254 6.04 -9.31 -10.58
C GLY A 254 4.64 -9.42 -11.14
N GLU A 255 4.34 -10.52 -11.81
CA GLU A 255 3.03 -10.80 -12.39
C GLU A 255 2.69 -12.29 -12.31
N ASP A 256 1.41 -12.61 -12.39
CA ASP A 256 0.95 -13.97 -12.60
C ASP A 256 0.99 -14.27 -14.12
N PRO A 257 1.89 -15.14 -14.60
CA PRO A 257 2.01 -15.40 -16.03
C PRO A 257 0.81 -16.13 -16.63
N SER A 258 -0.09 -16.65 -15.81
CA SER A 258 -1.31 -17.35 -16.24
C SER A 258 -2.53 -16.43 -16.37
N SER A 259 -2.42 -15.17 -15.98
CA SER A 259 -3.50 -14.19 -15.98
C SER A 259 -2.98 -12.79 -16.31
N ASP A 260 -3.88 -11.82 -16.47
CA ASP A 260 -3.52 -10.40 -16.62
C ASP A 260 -3.28 -9.70 -15.28
N GLN A 261 -3.02 -10.47 -14.23
CA GLN A 261 -2.82 -9.98 -12.87
C GLN A 261 -1.36 -9.59 -12.64
N VAL A 262 -1.15 -8.34 -12.29
CA VAL A 262 0.16 -7.82 -11.88
C VAL A 262 0.17 -7.67 -10.37
N LYS A 263 1.28 -8.09 -9.73
CA LYS A 263 1.42 -8.11 -8.28
C LYS A 263 2.38 -7.05 -7.75
N TYR A 264 3.43 -6.75 -8.49
CA TYR A 264 4.49 -5.89 -8.01
C TYR A 264 4.95 -4.95 -9.12
N ILE A 265 4.93 -3.65 -8.82
CA ILE A 265 5.28 -2.61 -9.77
C ILE A 265 6.18 -1.56 -9.14
N HIS A 266 6.96 -0.89 -9.99
CA HIS A 266 7.86 0.19 -9.60
C HIS A 266 7.75 1.36 -10.57
N GLY A 267 7.87 2.57 -10.03
CA GLY A 267 7.91 3.79 -10.81
C GLY A 267 8.72 4.89 -10.14
N SER A 268 8.97 5.94 -10.91
CA SER A 268 9.62 7.15 -10.42
C SER A 268 8.64 8.33 -10.44
N PHE A 269 8.77 9.21 -9.47
CA PHE A 269 8.02 10.46 -9.43
C PHE A 269 8.92 11.61 -8.93
N GLY A 270 9.08 12.62 -9.75
CA GLY A 270 10.00 13.72 -9.44
C GLY A 270 11.44 13.23 -9.29
N LYS A 271 12.01 13.39 -8.09
CA LYS A 271 13.37 12.93 -7.76
C LYS A 271 13.38 11.59 -7.02
N GLY A 272 12.20 11.12 -6.59
CA GLY A 272 12.05 9.91 -5.82
C GLY A 272 11.47 8.75 -6.62
N ALA A 273 11.16 7.69 -5.92
CA ALA A 273 10.66 6.46 -6.50
C ALA A 273 9.60 5.83 -5.58
N PHE A 274 8.81 4.93 -6.16
CA PHE A 274 7.82 4.16 -5.41
C PHE A 274 7.78 2.71 -5.89
N ALA A 275 7.31 1.85 -5.01
CA ALA A 275 6.99 0.48 -5.33
C ALA A 275 5.64 0.11 -4.71
N PHE A 276 4.76 -0.50 -5.48
CA PHE A 276 3.45 -0.97 -5.05
C PHE A 276 3.38 -2.49 -5.14
N LEU A 277 3.01 -3.12 -4.04
CA LEU A 277 2.78 -4.55 -3.94
C LEU A 277 1.28 -4.80 -3.74
N ALA A 278 0.65 -5.44 -4.71
CA ALA A 278 -0.70 -5.95 -4.56
C ALA A 278 -0.70 -7.18 -3.65
N GLY A 279 -1.68 -7.26 -2.79
CA GLY A 279 -1.71 -8.31 -1.79
C GLY A 279 -1.02 -7.89 -0.50
N HIS A 280 -1.06 -8.80 0.42
CA HIS A 280 -0.66 -8.62 1.80
C HIS A 280 -0.16 -9.96 2.30
N ASP A 281 0.78 -9.99 3.19
CA ASP A 281 1.11 -11.25 3.84
C ASP A 281 -0.11 -11.79 4.59
N PRO A 282 -0.25 -13.09 4.74
CA PRO A 282 -1.31 -13.66 5.52
C PRO A 282 -1.32 -13.04 6.93
N GLU A 283 -2.43 -12.50 7.37
CA GLU A 283 -2.63 -12.01 8.74
C GLU A 283 -2.48 -13.14 9.78
N ASP A 284 -2.40 -14.37 9.32
CA ASP A 284 -2.10 -15.53 10.12
C ASP A 284 -0.59 -15.75 10.17
N TYR A 285 0.04 -15.33 11.25
CA TYR A 285 1.45 -15.59 11.54
C TYR A 285 1.87 -17.04 11.34
N GLN A 286 0.95 -17.97 11.48
CA GLN A 286 1.19 -19.39 11.27
C GLN A 286 1.51 -19.71 9.82
N HIS A 287 0.94 -18.94 8.89
CA HIS A 287 1.22 -19.08 7.46
C HIS A 287 2.53 -18.42 7.05
N PHE A 288 2.87 -17.35 7.72
CA PHE A 288 4.02 -16.53 7.35
C PHE A 288 5.34 -17.15 7.80
N VAL A 289 5.38 -17.70 9.00
CA VAL A 289 6.60 -18.23 9.62
C VAL A 289 6.58 -19.75 9.79
N GLY A 290 5.51 -20.38 9.36
CA GLY A 290 5.37 -21.83 9.34
C GLY A 290 4.96 -22.48 10.64
N ASP A 291 5.06 -21.77 11.77
CA ASP A 291 4.70 -22.31 13.08
C ASP A 291 4.14 -21.30 14.05
N PRO A 292 3.07 -21.61 14.73
CA PRO A 292 2.60 -20.88 15.88
C PRO A 292 3.13 -21.50 17.18
N PRO A 293 3.58 -20.65 18.10
CA PRO A 293 3.91 -19.25 17.88
C PRO A 293 5.22 -19.12 17.11
N THR A 294 5.32 -18.11 16.29
CA THR A 294 6.56 -17.82 15.61
C THR A 294 7.64 -17.48 16.62
N ASP A 295 8.64 -18.32 16.71
CA ASP A 295 9.82 -18.05 17.51
C ASP A 295 10.93 -17.49 16.64
N LEU A 296 11.03 -16.18 16.60
CA LEU A 296 12.05 -15.46 15.82
C LEU A 296 13.48 -15.82 16.26
N SER A 297 13.66 -16.40 17.45
CA SER A 297 14.97 -16.84 17.91
C SER A 297 15.53 -18.02 17.11
N LEU A 298 14.65 -18.80 16.45
CA LEU A 298 15.00 -19.91 15.60
C LEU A 298 15.60 -19.47 14.26
N HIS A 299 15.46 -18.21 13.90
CA HIS A 299 15.91 -17.66 12.63
C HIS A 299 17.14 -16.74 12.76
N ARG A 300 17.75 -16.70 13.94
CA ARG A 300 18.97 -15.93 14.21
C ARG A 300 20.24 -16.72 13.85
#